data_fb3b1b82a2fe6f8dc88ae4e7f94b9c71
#
_entry.id   fb3b1b82a2fe6f8dc88ae4e7f94b9c71
#
_cell.length_a   1.000
_cell.length_b   1.000
_cell.length_c   1.000
_cell.angle_alpha   90.00
_cell.angle_beta   90.00
_cell.angle_gamma   90.00
#
_symmetry.space_group_name_H-M   'P 1'
#
loop_
_entity.id
_entity.type
_entity.pdbx_description
1 polymer ?
#
loop_
_entity_poly.entity_id
_entity_poly.type
_entity_poly.pdbx_seq_one_letter_code
_entity_poly.pdbx_strand_id
1 'polypeptide(L)'
;MEIISLKGPQNSGKTTTLTIVHGKLLEQSSQKSNNYFKEISNGDFLDVIEYNGRKVGIVTQGDYSRKECSVKNHLRKLKNLGCDVAICACTIGHGKDKIQDAINAYPMHDYIDKKRVDDATLYDTANHEDANKIMALLNLQKVLFVLLNEYTDWEGAFLSTALHVGVIPGSEIKYRVHTVAPTLDAVCSIGRFKTLPDYSFENMPKDYAALVLIGGNQWNSPEAELVEPLVQEALDKDKPVGAICNGASFLCAHGFLNNVKHTGNGLDQLKQWGGERYTNETGYVNAQAVSDKNIVTANGVGHLEFTQKMLSLLKANTSEKIAAWYDFYKNGFVKQE
;
A
#
# COMPACT_ATOMS: atom_id res chain seq x y z
N MET A 1 9.63 -8.43 -3.51
CA MET A 1 9.77 -8.77 -2.08
C MET A 1 9.86 -7.47 -1.29
N GLU A 2 8.94 -7.25 -0.41
CA GLU A 2 8.88 -6.14 0.55
C GLU A 2 9.80 -6.44 1.74
N ILE A 3 10.39 -5.40 2.37
CA ILE A 3 11.25 -5.58 3.55
C ILE A 3 10.66 -4.83 4.74
N ILE A 4 10.50 -5.51 5.87
CA ILE A 4 10.23 -4.89 7.17
C ILE A 4 11.45 -5.08 8.04
N SER A 5 12.12 -4.00 8.42
CA SER A 5 13.39 -4.07 9.13
C SER A 5 13.33 -3.46 10.52
N LEU A 6 13.75 -4.22 11.51
CA LEU A 6 13.92 -3.75 12.88
C LEU A 6 15.33 -3.15 13.03
N LYS A 7 15.42 -1.83 13.03
CA LYS A 7 16.65 -1.06 13.00
C LYS A 7 17.02 -0.54 14.38
N GLY A 8 18.21 -0.84 14.83
CA GLY A 8 18.66 -0.35 16.15
C GLY A 8 20.12 -0.70 16.45
N PRO A 9 20.70 -0.14 17.53
CA PRO A 9 22.08 -0.41 17.92
C PRO A 9 22.27 -1.89 18.30
N GLN A 10 23.53 -2.28 18.41
CA GLN A 10 23.86 -3.62 18.90
C GLN A 10 23.31 -3.83 20.33
N ASN A 11 22.85 -5.05 20.64
CA ASN A 11 22.30 -5.43 21.93
C ASN A 11 21.05 -4.62 22.36
N SER A 12 20.24 -4.17 21.39
CA SER A 12 18.96 -3.48 21.68
C SER A 12 17.74 -4.42 21.78
N GLY A 13 17.92 -5.74 21.73
CA GLY A 13 16.83 -6.72 21.82
C GLY A 13 16.19 -7.08 20.45
N LYS A 14 16.86 -6.79 19.31
CA LYS A 14 16.31 -7.10 17.98
C LYS A 14 16.01 -8.58 17.77
N THR A 15 16.95 -9.46 18.13
CA THR A 15 16.76 -10.91 17.99
C THR A 15 15.56 -11.37 18.84
N THR A 16 15.44 -10.92 20.09
CA THR A 16 14.30 -11.24 20.97
C THR A 16 12.98 -10.77 20.36
N THR A 17 12.90 -9.52 19.89
CA THR A 17 11.71 -8.97 19.23
C THR A 17 11.33 -9.82 18.01
N LEU A 18 12.28 -10.17 17.14
CA LEU A 18 12.01 -10.98 15.97
C LEU A 18 11.64 -12.43 16.29
N THR A 19 12.13 -12.98 17.40
CA THR A 19 11.68 -14.28 17.92
C THR A 19 10.21 -14.23 18.36
N ILE A 20 9.78 -13.13 18.98
CA ILE A 20 8.36 -12.90 19.33
C ILE A 20 7.51 -12.81 18.05
N VAL A 21 7.97 -12.08 17.02
CA VAL A 21 7.29 -12.01 15.73
C VAL A 21 7.16 -13.41 15.11
N HIS A 22 8.24 -14.18 15.11
CA HIS A 22 8.25 -15.56 14.61
C HIS A 22 7.21 -16.43 15.32
N GLY A 23 7.12 -16.38 16.65
CA GLY A 23 6.10 -17.08 17.42
C GLY A 23 4.68 -16.69 16.99
N LYS A 24 4.40 -15.38 16.85
CA LYS A 24 3.08 -14.87 16.39
C LYS A 24 2.73 -15.34 14.98
N LEU A 25 3.71 -15.39 14.07
CA LEU A 25 3.51 -15.90 12.72
C LEU A 25 3.15 -17.39 12.73
N LEU A 26 3.84 -18.18 13.54
CA LEU A 26 3.56 -19.62 13.66
C LEU A 26 2.19 -19.92 14.28
N GLU A 27 1.78 -19.18 15.30
CA GLU A 27 0.47 -19.31 15.95
C GLU A 27 -0.68 -19.04 14.97
N GLN A 28 -0.50 -18.11 14.02
CA GLN A 28 -1.52 -17.67 13.06
C GLN A 28 -1.33 -18.31 11.67
N SER A 29 -0.29 -19.12 11.47
CA SER A 29 -0.04 -19.81 10.21
C SER A 29 -1.04 -20.96 9.99
N SER A 30 -1.52 -21.10 8.75
CA SER A 30 -2.32 -22.26 8.33
C SER A 30 -1.52 -23.56 8.27
N GLN A 31 -0.20 -23.49 8.17
CA GLN A 31 0.72 -24.62 8.13
C GLN A 31 1.49 -24.75 9.44
N LYS A 32 1.20 -25.81 10.19
CA LYS A 32 1.87 -26.11 11.49
C LYS A 32 3.32 -26.63 11.37
N SER A 33 3.84 -26.83 10.17
CA SER A 33 5.21 -27.35 9.98
C SER A 33 6.09 -26.31 9.27
N ASN A 34 7.16 -25.88 9.95
CA ASN A 34 8.21 -25.05 9.36
C ASN A 34 9.02 -25.86 8.36
N ASN A 35 8.68 -25.78 7.07
CA ASN A 35 9.40 -26.50 6.02
C ASN A 35 10.80 -25.91 5.75
N TYR A 36 11.18 -24.80 6.40
CA TYR A 36 12.43 -24.11 6.08
C TYR A 36 13.18 -23.47 7.27
N PHE A 37 12.94 -23.92 8.49
CA PHE A 37 13.70 -23.40 9.64
C PHE A 37 15.20 -23.76 9.51
N LYS A 38 16.07 -22.76 9.62
CA LYS A 38 17.52 -22.94 9.65
C LYS A 38 18.13 -22.11 10.79
N GLU A 39 18.68 -22.79 11.77
CA GLU A 39 19.56 -22.16 12.75
C GLU A 39 20.85 -21.65 12.07
N ILE A 40 21.28 -20.44 12.40
CA ILE A 40 22.46 -19.81 11.81
C ILE A 40 23.65 -19.93 12.77
N SER A 41 23.59 -19.20 13.87
CA SER A 41 24.61 -19.25 14.94
C SER A 41 24.12 -18.40 16.14
N ASN A 42 24.55 -18.73 17.34
CA ASN A 42 24.29 -17.96 18.57
C ASN A 42 22.80 -17.65 18.83
N GLY A 43 21.90 -18.57 18.47
CA GLY A 43 20.46 -18.42 18.61
C GLY A 43 19.80 -17.58 17.50
N ASP A 44 20.56 -17.12 16.52
CA ASP A 44 19.99 -16.54 15.31
C ASP A 44 19.48 -17.61 14.36
N PHE A 45 18.40 -17.28 13.64
CA PHE A 45 17.79 -18.19 12.67
C PHE A 45 17.25 -17.46 11.43
N LEU A 46 16.95 -18.25 10.42
CA LEU A 46 16.22 -17.88 9.23
C LEU A 46 15.09 -18.90 9.02
N ASP A 47 13.87 -18.40 8.78
CA ASP A 47 12.72 -19.24 8.50
C ASP A 47 11.85 -18.65 7.38
N VAL A 48 10.99 -19.47 6.79
CA VAL A 48 10.01 -19.07 5.78
C VAL A 48 8.67 -19.67 6.16
N ILE A 49 7.67 -18.80 6.36
CA ILE A 49 6.36 -19.14 6.90
C ILE A 49 5.28 -18.68 5.91
N GLU A 50 4.28 -19.51 5.66
CA GLU A 50 3.07 -19.04 4.96
C GLU A 50 2.11 -18.37 5.94
N TYR A 51 1.85 -17.09 5.70
CA TYR A 51 1.02 -16.25 6.54
C TYR A 51 0.06 -15.43 5.70
N ASN A 52 -1.24 -15.59 5.92
CA ASN A 52 -2.31 -14.90 5.16
C ASN A 52 -2.11 -15.00 3.63
N GLY A 53 -1.78 -16.20 3.12
CA GLY A 53 -1.56 -16.44 1.69
C GLY A 53 -0.28 -15.84 1.12
N ARG A 54 0.59 -15.25 1.98
CA ARG A 54 1.90 -14.70 1.60
C ARG A 54 3.04 -15.53 2.19
N LYS A 55 4.12 -15.62 1.44
CA LYS A 55 5.35 -16.27 1.90
C LYS A 55 6.23 -15.24 2.63
N VAL A 56 6.29 -15.34 3.95
CA VAL A 56 7.02 -14.43 4.83
C VAL A 56 8.33 -15.07 5.26
N GLY A 57 9.45 -14.46 4.87
CA GLY A 57 10.77 -14.83 5.35
C GLY A 57 11.13 -14.02 6.60
N ILE A 58 11.73 -14.64 7.60
CA ILE A 58 12.24 -13.96 8.78
C ILE A 58 13.69 -14.33 9.03
N VAL A 59 14.54 -13.34 9.31
CA VAL A 59 15.94 -13.55 9.69
C VAL A 59 16.31 -12.65 10.86
N THR A 60 16.78 -13.25 11.94
CA THR A 60 17.12 -12.52 13.17
C THR A 60 18.54 -11.96 13.15
N GLN A 61 19.45 -12.57 12.35
CA GLN A 61 20.84 -12.13 12.24
C GLN A 61 20.95 -10.81 11.44
N GLY A 62 21.34 -9.74 12.12
CA GLY A 62 21.37 -8.39 11.56
C GLY A 62 22.70 -7.63 11.72
N ASP A 63 23.75 -8.30 12.20
CA ASP A 63 25.00 -7.64 12.60
C ASP A 63 26.11 -7.67 11.55
N TYR A 64 25.98 -8.48 10.52
CA TYR A 64 27.02 -8.73 9.53
C TYR A 64 26.78 -8.01 8.21
N SER A 65 27.77 -7.25 7.78
CA SER A 65 27.77 -6.53 6.49
C SER A 65 28.51 -7.25 5.37
N ARG A 66 29.24 -8.33 5.69
CA ARG A 66 30.11 -9.07 4.77
C ARG A 66 29.99 -10.59 4.97
N LYS A 67 30.51 -11.38 4.02
CA LYS A 67 30.51 -12.86 4.00
C LYS A 67 29.10 -13.46 3.84
N GLU A 68 29.01 -14.77 3.97
CA GLU A 68 27.75 -15.54 3.79
C GLU A 68 26.66 -15.15 4.76
N CYS A 69 27.02 -14.76 5.99
CA CYS A 69 26.12 -14.34 7.05
C CYS A 69 25.65 -12.87 6.92
N SER A 70 25.95 -12.20 5.80
CA SER A 70 25.55 -10.79 5.63
C SER A 70 24.05 -10.65 5.38
N VAL A 71 23.45 -9.55 5.87
CA VAL A 71 22.04 -9.21 5.63
C VAL A 71 21.72 -9.25 4.13
N LYS A 72 22.63 -8.73 3.28
CA LYS A 72 22.50 -8.80 1.81
C LYS A 72 22.28 -10.25 1.31
N ASN A 73 23.07 -11.20 1.81
CA ASN A 73 22.95 -12.59 1.39
C ASN A 73 21.71 -13.26 1.94
N HIS A 74 21.29 -12.95 3.16
CA HIS A 74 20.05 -13.44 3.73
C HIS A 74 18.84 -12.93 2.93
N LEU A 75 18.76 -11.65 2.62
CA LEU A 75 17.69 -11.09 1.80
C LEU A 75 17.66 -11.68 0.39
N ARG A 76 18.83 -11.87 -0.25
CA ARG A 76 18.91 -12.55 -1.55
C ARG A 76 18.40 -13.97 -1.48
N LYS A 77 18.73 -14.71 -0.40
CA LYS A 77 18.25 -16.07 -0.19
C LYS A 77 16.74 -16.11 -0.03
N LEU A 78 16.15 -15.23 0.79
CA LEU A 78 14.71 -15.13 0.96
C LEU A 78 13.99 -14.79 -0.35
N LYS A 79 14.57 -13.87 -1.14
CA LYS A 79 14.06 -13.55 -2.48
C LYS A 79 14.09 -14.77 -3.41
N ASN A 80 15.16 -15.54 -3.42
CA ASN A 80 15.29 -16.77 -4.23
C ASN A 80 14.34 -17.90 -3.78
N LEU A 81 13.93 -17.90 -2.52
CA LEU A 81 12.90 -18.79 -1.98
C LEU A 81 11.47 -18.34 -2.33
N GLY A 82 11.34 -17.21 -3.04
CA GLY A 82 10.05 -16.69 -3.47
C GLY A 82 9.27 -16.01 -2.34
N CYS A 83 9.95 -15.44 -1.33
CA CYS A 83 9.25 -14.70 -0.29
C CYS A 83 8.64 -13.41 -0.83
N ASP A 84 7.39 -13.13 -0.45
CA ASP A 84 6.69 -11.88 -0.74
C ASP A 84 7.16 -10.76 0.19
N VAL A 85 7.43 -11.11 1.46
CA VAL A 85 7.92 -10.20 2.50
C VAL A 85 9.12 -10.82 3.20
N ALA A 86 10.12 -9.99 3.53
CA ALA A 86 11.22 -10.38 4.40
C ALA A 86 11.27 -9.48 5.63
N ILE A 87 11.26 -10.09 6.81
CA ILE A 87 11.44 -9.42 8.10
C ILE A 87 12.88 -9.64 8.55
N CYS A 88 13.63 -8.56 8.82
CA CYS A 88 15.05 -8.70 9.18
C CYS A 88 15.49 -7.72 10.26
N ALA A 89 16.56 -8.07 10.98
CA ALA A 89 17.27 -7.15 11.84
C ALA A 89 18.23 -6.26 11.03
N CYS A 90 18.34 -4.99 11.43
CA CYS A 90 19.29 -4.03 10.90
C CYS A 90 20.08 -3.39 12.04
N THR A 91 21.31 -3.80 12.24
CA THR A 91 22.17 -3.19 13.24
C THR A 91 22.82 -1.93 12.68
N ILE A 92 22.72 -0.83 13.44
CA ILE A 92 23.31 0.46 13.13
C ILE A 92 24.56 0.70 14.01
N GLY A 93 25.44 1.57 13.57
CA GLY A 93 26.67 1.97 14.23
C GLY A 93 27.86 2.02 13.29
N HIS A 94 29.04 2.30 13.80
CA HIS A 94 30.25 2.46 13.00
C HIS A 94 30.53 1.23 12.12
N GLY A 95 30.70 1.43 10.81
CA GLY A 95 30.98 0.38 9.83
C GLY A 95 29.79 -0.52 9.48
N LYS A 96 28.56 -0.16 9.85
CA LYS A 96 27.34 -0.93 9.58
C LYS A 96 26.50 -0.41 8.40
N ASP A 97 26.93 0.67 7.72
CA ASP A 97 26.19 1.34 6.64
C ASP A 97 25.78 0.36 5.52
N LYS A 98 26.62 -0.60 5.18
CA LYS A 98 26.34 -1.64 4.17
C LYS A 98 25.13 -2.54 4.50
N ILE A 99 24.69 -2.58 5.76
CA ILE A 99 23.48 -3.31 6.15
C ILE A 99 22.25 -2.52 5.69
N GLN A 100 22.23 -1.21 5.94
CA GLN A 100 21.16 -0.34 5.44
C GLN A 100 21.14 -0.28 3.91
N ASP A 101 22.31 -0.17 3.26
CA ASP A 101 22.43 -0.19 1.80
C ASP A 101 21.81 -1.45 1.19
N ALA A 102 22.00 -2.61 1.85
CA ALA A 102 21.42 -3.87 1.39
C ALA A 102 19.90 -3.91 1.48
N ILE A 103 19.31 -3.24 2.47
CA ILE A 103 17.86 -3.11 2.66
C ILE A 103 17.31 -2.06 1.68
N ASN A 104 17.96 -0.89 1.58
CA ASN A 104 17.57 0.20 0.69
C ASN A 104 17.64 -0.17 -0.81
N ALA A 105 18.36 -1.25 -1.16
CA ALA A 105 18.36 -1.79 -2.51
C ALA A 105 17.01 -2.41 -2.92
N TYR A 106 16.09 -2.60 -1.98
CA TYR A 106 14.70 -3.02 -2.24
C TYR A 106 13.80 -1.79 -2.23
N PRO A 107 13.06 -1.50 -3.30
CA PRO A 107 12.26 -0.27 -3.41
C PRO A 107 11.16 -0.18 -2.33
N MET A 108 10.58 -1.32 -1.95
CA MET A 108 9.58 -1.40 -0.88
C MET A 108 10.25 -1.86 0.42
N HIS A 109 10.53 -0.92 1.32
CA HIS A 109 11.08 -1.24 2.64
C HIS A 109 10.62 -0.27 3.71
N ASP A 110 10.44 -0.80 4.92
CA ASP A 110 10.11 -0.04 6.12
C ASP A 110 11.11 -0.30 7.23
N TYR A 111 11.36 0.74 8.00
CA TYR A 111 12.15 0.66 9.22
C TYR A 111 11.29 0.89 10.46
N ILE A 112 11.43 0.00 11.43
CA ILE A 112 10.96 0.21 12.80
C ILE A 112 12.18 0.48 13.66
N ASP A 113 12.27 1.66 14.25
CA ASP A 113 13.39 2.04 15.09
C ASP A 113 13.29 1.37 16.46
N LYS A 114 14.24 0.48 16.74
CA LYS A 114 14.43 -0.20 18.02
C LYS A 114 15.34 0.61 18.92
N LYS A 115 14.77 1.25 19.92
CA LYS A 115 15.56 1.94 20.95
C LYS A 115 16.17 0.94 21.94
N ARG A 116 17.35 1.26 22.46
CA ARG A 116 17.88 0.56 23.62
C ARG A 116 17.07 0.98 24.85
N VAL A 117 16.69 0.01 25.66
CA VAL A 117 16.04 0.24 26.93
C VAL A 117 17.10 -0.03 28.01
N ASP A 118 17.26 0.86 28.96
CA ASP A 118 18.25 0.71 30.02
C ASP A 118 17.66 0.01 31.27
N ASP A 119 16.35 0.12 31.46
CA ASP A 119 15.62 -0.57 32.55
C ASP A 119 15.22 -1.98 32.09
N ALA A 120 15.82 -2.98 32.74
CA ALA A 120 15.57 -4.39 32.46
C ALA A 120 14.10 -4.81 32.65
N THR A 121 13.36 -4.13 33.52
CA THR A 121 11.93 -4.42 33.77
C THR A 121 11.04 -4.07 32.58
N LEU A 122 11.50 -3.19 31.69
CA LEU A 122 10.78 -2.73 30.51
C LEU A 122 11.18 -3.48 29.22
N TYR A 123 12.18 -4.38 29.28
CA TYR A 123 12.67 -5.08 28.08
C TYR A 123 11.59 -5.89 27.37
N ASP A 124 10.84 -6.66 28.12
CA ASP A 124 9.81 -7.53 27.56
C ASP A 124 8.69 -6.71 26.92
N THR A 125 8.19 -5.70 27.62
CA THR A 125 7.18 -4.78 27.09
C THR A 125 7.64 -4.11 25.80
N ALA A 126 8.84 -3.55 25.77
CA ALA A 126 9.39 -2.89 24.57
C ALA A 126 9.59 -3.85 23.40
N ASN A 127 9.98 -5.10 23.66
CA ASN A 127 10.11 -6.11 22.62
C ASN A 127 8.74 -6.51 22.04
N HIS A 128 7.72 -6.67 22.88
CA HIS A 128 6.35 -6.96 22.45
C HIS A 128 5.71 -5.80 21.69
N GLU A 129 5.91 -4.56 22.12
CA GLU A 129 5.44 -3.37 21.41
C GLU A 129 6.01 -3.29 19.97
N ASP A 130 7.32 -3.47 19.84
CA ASP A 130 7.95 -3.43 18.51
C ASP A 130 7.57 -4.65 17.66
N ALA A 131 7.38 -5.83 18.26
CA ALA A 131 6.84 -6.99 17.57
C ALA A 131 5.41 -6.72 17.05
N ASN A 132 4.56 -6.05 17.84
CA ASN A 132 3.21 -5.65 17.41
C ASN A 132 3.25 -4.65 16.26
N LYS A 133 4.19 -3.70 16.23
CA LYS A 133 4.38 -2.78 15.10
C LYS A 133 4.76 -3.54 13.82
N ILE A 134 5.66 -4.53 13.91
CA ILE A 134 6.02 -5.38 12.76
C ILE A 134 4.78 -6.13 12.24
N MET A 135 4.01 -6.75 13.14
CA MET A 135 2.79 -7.47 12.76
C MET A 135 1.73 -6.53 12.17
N ALA A 136 1.61 -5.31 12.68
CA ALA A 136 0.71 -4.30 12.11
C ALA A 136 1.10 -3.94 10.67
N LEU A 137 2.39 -3.68 10.39
CA LEU A 137 2.88 -3.42 9.03
C LEU A 137 2.65 -4.61 8.10
N LEU A 138 2.88 -5.83 8.58
CA LEU A 138 2.66 -7.04 7.81
C LEU A 138 1.18 -7.25 7.43
N ASN A 139 0.26 -6.75 8.25
CA ASN A 139 -1.19 -6.89 8.06
C ASN A 139 -1.84 -5.73 7.30
N LEU A 140 -1.06 -4.73 6.84
CA LEU A 140 -1.61 -3.66 6.02
C LEU A 140 -2.21 -4.20 4.72
N GLN A 141 -3.44 -3.79 4.45
CA GLN A 141 -4.11 -4.13 3.20
C GLN A 141 -3.62 -3.21 2.06
N LYS A 142 -3.46 -3.75 0.87
CA LYS A 142 -2.99 -2.99 -0.29
C LYS A 142 -4.14 -2.25 -0.96
N VAL A 143 -3.92 -0.99 -1.30
CA VAL A 143 -4.78 -0.23 -2.22
C VAL A 143 -3.96 0.04 -3.48
N LEU A 144 -4.46 -0.41 -4.62
CA LEU A 144 -3.72 -0.34 -5.88
C LEU A 144 -4.13 0.91 -6.67
N PHE A 145 -3.18 1.79 -6.96
CA PHE A 145 -3.36 2.96 -7.79
C PHE A 145 -2.92 2.67 -9.22
N VAL A 146 -3.85 2.66 -10.15
CA VAL A 146 -3.57 2.49 -11.57
C VAL A 146 -3.06 3.82 -12.14
N LEU A 147 -1.84 3.78 -12.66
CA LEU A 147 -1.18 4.92 -13.29
C LEU A 147 -0.92 4.60 -14.77
N LEU A 148 -1.41 5.46 -15.65
CA LEU A 148 -1.01 5.51 -17.05
C LEU A 148 -0.07 6.70 -17.26
N ASN A 149 0.66 6.74 -18.37
CA ASN A 149 1.41 7.95 -18.73
C ASN A 149 0.52 9.18 -18.75
N GLU A 150 1.07 10.34 -18.41
CA GLU A 150 0.34 11.59 -18.27
C GLU A 150 -0.76 11.53 -17.19
N TYR A 151 -0.55 10.74 -16.12
CA TYR A 151 -1.44 10.76 -14.96
C TYR A 151 -1.40 12.13 -14.26
N THR A 152 -2.48 12.48 -13.57
CA THR A 152 -2.62 13.77 -12.88
C THR A 152 -2.05 13.71 -11.47
N ASP A 153 -1.07 14.56 -11.18
CA ASP A 153 -0.27 14.54 -9.95
C ASP A 153 -1.10 14.67 -8.66
N TRP A 154 -2.08 15.58 -8.62
CA TRP A 154 -2.82 15.89 -7.39
C TRP A 154 -3.98 14.92 -7.10
N GLU A 155 -4.45 14.16 -8.09
CA GLU A 155 -5.68 13.38 -7.94
C GLU A 155 -5.52 12.19 -6.98
N GLY A 156 -4.33 11.58 -6.93
CA GLY A 156 -4.04 10.49 -6.00
C GLY A 156 -3.34 10.93 -4.70
N ALA A 157 -2.76 12.13 -4.66
CA ALA A 157 -1.84 12.55 -3.60
C ALA A 157 -2.48 12.57 -2.21
N PHE A 158 -3.68 13.14 -2.06
CA PHE A 158 -4.36 13.22 -0.76
C PHE A 158 -4.79 11.84 -0.26
N LEU A 159 -5.35 11.00 -1.14
CA LEU A 159 -5.76 9.65 -0.77
C LEU A 159 -4.56 8.79 -0.38
N SER A 160 -3.48 8.82 -1.17
CA SER A 160 -2.27 8.03 -0.85
C SER A 160 -1.68 8.46 0.48
N THR A 161 -1.59 9.77 0.74
CA THR A 161 -1.07 10.29 2.00
C THR A 161 -1.94 9.88 3.18
N ALA A 162 -3.27 10.07 3.09
CA ALA A 162 -4.19 9.73 4.17
C ALA A 162 -4.20 8.22 4.49
N LEU A 163 -4.04 7.35 3.48
CA LEU A 163 -3.95 5.90 3.69
C LEU A 163 -2.60 5.50 4.30
N HIS A 164 -1.49 6.17 3.92
CA HIS A 164 -0.15 5.78 4.34
C HIS A 164 0.28 6.34 5.70
N VAL A 165 -0.07 7.60 6.00
CA VAL A 165 0.30 8.24 7.28
C VAL A 165 -0.85 8.37 8.26
N GLY A 166 -2.07 8.00 7.84
CA GLY A 166 -3.31 8.11 8.60
C GLY A 166 -4.03 9.44 8.39
N VAL A 167 -5.33 9.44 8.67
CA VAL A 167 -6.21 10.62 8.53
C VAL A 167 -5.93 11.70 9.59
N ILE A 168 -5.35 11.31 10.72
CA ILE A 168 -4.88 12.21 11.80
C ILE A 168 -3.52 11.68 12.25
N PRO A 169 -2.55 12.56 12.58
CA PRO A 169 -1.27 12.14 13.11
C PRO A 169 -1.42 11.14 14.27
N GLY A 170 -0.74 10.00 14.19
CA GLY A 170 -0.79 8.92 15.20
C GLY A 170 -2.04 8.04 15.16
N SER A 171 -2.95 8.21 14.19
CA SER A 171 -4.05 7.27 14.01
C SER A 171 -3.58 5.92 13.45
N GLU A 172 -4.36 4.87 13.72
CA GLU A 172 -4.11 3.55 13.15
C GLU A 172 -4.07 3.59 11.62
N ILE A 173 -3.07 2.95 11.04
CA ILE A 173 -2.93 2.75 9.59
C ILE A 173 -3.38 1.33 9.28
N LYS A 174 -4.29 1.19 8.31
CA LYS A 174 -4.85 -0.11 7.87
C LYS A 174 -4.45 -0.47 6.45
N TYR A 175 -4.00 0.50 5.69
CA TYR A 175 -3.78 0.37 4.26
C TYR A 175 -2.39 0.87 3.86
N ARG A 176 -1.90 0.30 2.76
CA ARG A 176 -0.71 0.78 2.06
C ARG A 176 -1.04 0.94 0.59
N VAL A 177 -0.66 2.08 0.02
CA VAL A 177 -0.81 2.33 -1.41
C VAL A 177 0.35 1.69 -2.16
N HIS A 178 0.01 1.00 -3.24
CA HIS A 178 0.94 0.52 -4.24
C HIS A 178 0.51 1.00 -5.62
N THR A 179 1.48 1.37 -6.43
CA THR A 179 1.25 1.81 -7.80
C THR A 179 1.33 0.64 -8.77
N VAL A 180 0.41 0.60 -9.73
CA VAL A 180 0.39 -0.39 -10.80
C VAL A 180 0.28 0.30 -12.15
N ALA A 181 1.00 -0.22 -13.15
CA ALA A 181 1.00 0.32 -14.51
C ALA A 181 1.09 -0.83 -15.53
N PRO A 182 0.94 -0.56 -16.85
CA PRO A 182 1.05 -1.61 -17.87
C PRO A 182 2.34 -2.42 -17.77
N THR A 183 3.46 -1.77 -17.49
CA THR A 183 4.79 -2.38 -17.31
C THR A 183 5.45 -1.84 -16.03
N LEU A 184 6.67 -2.31 -15.72
CA LEU A 184 7.50 -1.76 -14.63
C LEU A 184 8.33 -0.56 -15.07
N ASP A 185 8.18 -0.08 -16.31
CA ASP A 185 8.84 1.14 -16.75
C ASP A 185 8.26 2.36 -16.05
N ALA A 186 9.07 3.41 -15.91
CA ALA A 186 8.62 4.64 -15.27
C ALA A 186 7.50 5.29 -16.06
N VAL A 187 6.38 5.59 -15.41
CA VAL A 187 5.30 6.45 -15.94
C VAL A 187 5.57 7.90 -15.55
N CYS A 188 5.23 8.82 -16.45
CA CYS A 188 5.44 10.25 -16.27
C CYS A 188 4.10 10.94 -16.06
N SER A 189 3.99 11.79 -15.04
CA SER A 189 2.78 12.59 -14.81
C SER A 189 2.68 13.78 -15.78
N ILE A 190 1.54 14.46 -15.78
CA ILE A 190 1.38 15.74 -16.52
C ILE A 190 2.32 16.83 -16.00
N GLY A 191 2.65 16.80 -14.69
CA GLY A 191 3.63 17.69 -14.06
C GLY A 191 5.09 17.23 -14.24
N ARG A 192 5.34 16.20 -15.05
CA ARG A 192 6.68 15.66 -15.37
C ARG A 192 7.36 14.91 -14.23
N PHE A 193 6.65 14.52 -13.17
CA PHE A 193 7.18 13.59 -12.18
C PHE A 193 7.25 12.18 -12.75
N LYS A 194 8.33 11.48 -12.45
CA LYS A 194 8.53 10.08 -12.86
C LYS A 194 8.24 9.16 -11.68
N THR A 195 7.31 8.25 -11.87
CA THR A 195 6.97 7.20 -10.90
C THR A 195 7.37 5.84 -11.45
N LEU A 196 8.17 5.09 -10.69
CA LEU A 196 8.40 3.67 -10.95
C LEU A 196 7.24 2.91 -10.32
N PRO A 197 6.44 2.16 -11.09
CA PRO A 197 5.36 1.36 -10.53
C PRO A 197 5.90 0.25 -9.63
N ASP A 198 5.16 -0.08 -8.57
CA ASP A 198 5.50 -1.21 -7.69
C ASP A 198 5.24 -2.55 -8.40
N TYR A 199 4.21 -2.59 -9.26
CA TYR A 199 3.80 -3.78 -10.01
C TYR A 199 3.41 -3.42 -11.44
N SER A 200 3.60 -4.39 -12.36
CA SER A 200 2.92 -4.37 -13.66
C SER A 200 1.51 -4.97 -13.52
N PHE A 201 0.62 -4.70 -14.48
CA PHE A 201 -0.72 -5.32 -14.51
C PHE A 201 -0.65 -6.85 -14.49
N GLU A 202 0.33 -7.44 -15.15
CA GLU A 202 0.54 -8.89 -15.16
C GLU A 202 0.91 -9.46 -13.78
N ASN A 203 1.70 -8.70 -13.00
CA ASN A 203 2.29 -9.16 -11.73
C ASN A 203 1.69 -8.47 -10.51
N MET A 204 0.55 -7.77 -10.65
CA MET A 204 -0.09 -7.12 -9.51
C MET A 204 -0.62 -8.15 -8.50
N PRO A 205 -0.59 -7.82 -7.19
CA PRO A 205 -1.10 -8.72 -6.17
C PRO A 205 -2.60 -8.98 -6.36
N LYS A 206 -3.03 -10.23 -6.17
CA LYS A 206 -4.46 -10.60 -6.22
C LYS A 206 -5.19 -10.28 -4.91
N ASP A 207 -4.44 -10.21 -3.80
CA ASP A 207 -4.93 -9.79 -2.50
C ASP A 207 -4.72 -8.28 -2.33
N TYR A 208 -5.76 -7.50 -2.59
CA TYR A 208 -5.81 -6.06 -2.41
C TYR A 208 -7.21 -5.63 -1.95
N ALA A 209 -7.30 -4.49 -1.26
CA ALA A 209 -8.53 -3.97 -0.69
C ALA A 209 -9.33 -3.10 -1.66
N ALA A 210 -8.68 -2.38 -2.55
CA ALA A 210 -9.33 -1.51 -3.53
C ALA A 210 -8.46 -1.26 -4.76
N LEU A 211 -9.11 -0.94 -5.88
CA LEU A 211 -8.49 -0.46 -7.12
C LEU A 211 -8.86 1.00 -7.33
N VAL A 212 -7.89 1.87 -7.61
CA VAL A 212 -8.09 3.31 -7.78
C VAL A 212 -7.49 3.76 -9.11
N LEU A 213 -8.34 4.27 -9.99
CA LEU A 213 -7.96 4.77 -11.30
C LEU A 213 -7.66 6.27 -11.19
N ILE A 214 -6.39 6.62 -11.22
CA ILE A 214 -5.94 8.02 -11.20
C ILE A 214 -6.11 8.60 -12.60
N GLY A 215 -6.77 9.74 -12.71
CA GLY A 215 -7.03 10.38 -13.99
C GLY A 215 -5.75 10.81 -14.73
N GLY A 216 -5.93 11.40 -15.89
CA GLY A 216 -4.84 11.80 -16.79
C GLY A 216 -5.28 11.76 -18.23
N ASN A 217 -4.34 11.94 -19.18
CA ASN A 217 -4.66 12.13 -20.60
C ASN A 217 -4.71 10.81 -21.40
N GLN A 218 -4.23 9.70 -20.84
CA GLN A 218 -4.07 8.44 -21.57
C GLN A 218 -5.20 7.41 -21.37
N TRP A 219 -6.32 7.80 -20.76
CA TRP A 219 -7.44 6.89 -20.49
C TRP A 219 -8.26 6.46 -21.75
N ASN A 220 -7.91 6.98 -22.92
CA ASN A 220 -8.43 6.54 -24.21
C ASN A 220 -7.36 5.89 -25.11
N SER A 221 -6.22 5.52 -24.53
CA SER A 221 -5.13 4.84 -25.22
C SER A 221 -5.34 3.31 -25.26
N PRO A 222 -4.63 2.59 -26.13
CA PRO A 222 -4.64 1.12 -26.12
C PRO A 222 -4.21 0.51 -24.79
N GLU A 223 -3.31 1.16 -24.05
CA GLU A 223 -2.88 0.72 -22.72
C GLU A 223 -4.00 0.80 -21.69
N ALA A 224 -4.92 1.76 -21.83
CA ALA A 224 -6.08 1.87 -20.95
C ALA A 224 -7.03 0.67 -21.06
N GLU A 225 -7.17 0.08 -22.26
CA GLU A 225 -8.01 -1.10 -22.47
C GLU A 225 -7.58 -2.30 -21.61
N LEU A 226 -6.29 -2.38 -21.24
CA LEU A 226 -5.79 -3.40 -20.33
C LEU A 226 -6.33 -3.28 -18.89
N VAL A 227 -6.96 -2.15 -18.57
CA VAL A 227 -7.53 -1.88 -17.22
C VAL A 227 -8.96 -2.42 -17.11
N GLU A 228 -9.70 -2.57 -18.22
CA GLU A 228 -11.09 -3.07 -18.20
C GLU A 228 -11.21 -4.41 -17.43
N PRO A 229 -10.43 -5.47 -17.72
CA PRO A 229 -10.51 -6.73 -17.00
C PRO A 229 -10.13 -6.60 -15.52
N LEU A 230 -9.26 -5.65 -15.16
CA LEU A 230 -8.89 -5.41 -13.76
C LEU A 230 -10.05 -4.81 -12.96
N VAL A 231 -10.79 -3.87 -13.57
CA VAL A 231 -11.99 -3.28 -12.98
C VAL A 231 -13.08 -4.33 -12.84
N GLN A 232 -13.32 -5.12 -13.90
CA GLN A 232 -14.31 -6.21 -13.86
C GLN A 232 -13.99 -7.21 -12.74
N GLU A 233 -12.73 -7.68 -12.66
CA GLU A 233 -12.29 -8.59 -11.59
C GLU A 233 -12.48 -7.99 -10.19
N ALA A 234 -12.19 -6.69 -10.01
CA ALA A 234 -12.39 -6.01 -8.75
C ALA A 234 -13.86 -5.98 -8.33
N LEU A 235 -14.76 -5.61 -9.25
CA LEU A 235 -16.19 -5.52 -9.00
C LEU A 235 -16.82 -6.90 -8.78
N ASP A 236 -16.41 -7.93 -9.53
CA ASP A 236 -16.89 -9.32 -9.35
C ASP A 236 -16.51 -9.89 -7.97
N LYS A 237 -15.45 -9.35 -7.35
CA LYS A 237 -14.99 -9.70 -6.01
C LYS A 237 -15.49 -8.72 -4.93
N ASP A 238 -16.51 -7.90 -5.22
CA ASP A 238 -17.05 -6.88 -4.33
C ASP A 238 -16.00 -5.90 -3.78
N LYS A 239 -14.90 -5.68 -4.48
CA LYS A 239 -13.86 -4.74 -4.06
C LYS A 239 -14.21 -3.32 -4.46
N PRO A 240 -13.94 -2.33 -3.59
CA PRO A 240 -14.06 -0.92 -3.92
C PRO A 240 -13.24 -0.53 -5.16
N VAL A 241 -13.89 0.23 -6.05
CA VAL A 241 -13.25 0.86 -7.21
C VAL A 241 -13.42 2.37 -7.10
N GLY A 242 -12.31 3.09 -7.03
CA GLY A 242 -12.29 4.56 -7.13
C GLY A 242 -11.86 5.00 -8.52
N ALA A 243 -12.48 6.04 -9.07
CA ALA A 243 -12.08 6.62 -10.34
C ALA A 243 -12.28 8.14 -10.35
N ILE A 244 -11.27 8.88 -10.76
CA ILE A 244 -11.30 10.34 -10.78
C ILE A 244 -10.97 10.86 -12.17
N CYS A 245 -11.57 11.98 -12.57
CA CYS A 245 -11.31 12.64 -13.85
C CYS A 245 -11.57 11.69 -15.04
N ASN A 246 -10.63 11.53 -15.95
CA ASN A 246 -10.76 10.62 -17.09
C ASN A 246 -10.78 9.14 -16.69
N GLY A 247 -10.34 8.77 -15.49
CA GLY A 247 -10.60 7.45 -14.93
C GLY A 247 -12.09 7.17 -14.73
N ALA A 248 -12.88 8.16 -14.33
CA ALA A 248 -14.35 8.05 -14.27
C ALA A 248 -14.97 7.98 -15.69
N SER A 249 -14.42 8.73 -16.64
CA SER A 249 -14.84 8.65 -18.05
C SER A 249 -14.57 7.27 -18.67
N PHE A 250 -13.45 6.64 -18.27
CA PHE A 250 -13.13 5.26 -18.65
C PHE A 250 -14.16 4.27 -18.08
N LEU A 251 -14.52 4.36 -16.80
CA LEU A 251 -15.59 3.51 -16.22
C LEU A 251 -16.92 3.68 -16.99
N CYS A 252 -17.22 4.91 -17.38
CA CYS A 252 -18.41 5.21 -18.20
C CYS A 252 -18.35 4.54 -19.57
N ALA A 253 -17.22 4.66 -20.28
CA ALA A 253 -17.00 4.10 -21.61
C ALA A 253 -17.13 2.57 -21.64
N HIS A 254 -16.85 1.89 -20.54
CA HIS A 254 -16.98 0.44 -20.39
C HIS A 254 -18.29 0.00 -19.71
N GLY A 255 -19.25 0.93 -19.47
CA GLY A 255 -20.56 0.61 -18.94
C GLY A 255 -20.60 0.31 -17.44
N PHE A 256 -19.50 0.44 -16.71
CA PHE A 256 -19.45 0.18 -15.26
C PHE A 256 -20.30 1.14 -14.43
N LEU A 257 -20.70 2.27 -14.98
CA LEU A 257 -21.54 3.27 -14.30
C LEU A 257 -23.03 3.11 -14.56
N ASN A 258 -23.47 2.12 -15.35
CA ASN A 258 -24.87 1.98 -15.75
C ASN A 258 -25.83 1.62 -14.61
N ASN A 259 -25.35 1.12 -13.48
CA ASN A 259 -26.17 0.68 -12.35
C ASN A 259 -25.86 1.39 -11.04
N VAL A 260 -25.18 2.53 -11.08
CA VAL A 260 -24.76 3.30 -9.89
C VAL A 260 -24.97 4.80 -10.11
N LYS A 261 -25.19 5.53 -9.01
CA LYS A 261 -25.05 6.98 -9.01
C LYS A 261 -23.56 7.32 -9.18
N HIS A 262 -23.27 8.33 -9.97
CA HIS A 262 -21.90 8.67 -10.33
C HIS A 262 -21.74 10.13 -10.71
N THR A 263 -20.51 10.59 -10.84
CA THR A 263 -20.12 11.87 -11.40
C THR A 263 -18.87 11.72 -12.27
N GLY A 264 -18.38 12.79 -12.85
CA GLY A 264 -17.19 12.87 -13.68
C GLY A 264 -16.92 14.32 -14.05
N ASN A 265 -16.12 14.57 -15.09
CA ASN A 265 -15.81 15.91 -15.58
C ASN A 265 -17.01 16.65 -16.26
N GLY A 266 -18.17 16.03 -16.29
CA GLY A 266 -19.42 16.55 -16.81
C GLY A 266 -20.21 15.47 -17.55
N LEU A 267 -21.53 15.60 -17.54
CA LEU A 267 -22.43 14.63 -18.19
C LEU A 267 -22.15 14.52 -19.70
N ASP A 268 -21.92 15.65 -20.37
CA ASP A 268 -21.67 15.64 -21.83
C ASP A 268 -20.38 14.89 -22.17
N GLN A 269 -19.33 15.04 -21.35
CA GLN A 269 -18.10 14.27 -21.55
C GLN A 269 -18.34 12.77 -21.34
N LEU A 270 -19.08 12.39 -20.30
CA LEU A 270 -19.43 10.99 -20.05
C LEU A 270 -20.23 10.40 -21.23
N LYS A 271 -21.19 11.13 -21.76
CA LYS A 271 -21.96 10.72 -22.95
C LYS A 271 -21.06 10.56 -24.17
N GLN A 272 -20.14 11.51 -24.39
CA GLN A 272 -19.19 11.43 -25.51
C GLN A 272 -18.28 10.20 -25.40
N TRP A 273 -17.77 9.89 -24.20
CA TRP A 273 -16.87 8.75 -23.98
C TRP A 273 -17.64 7.42 -23.99
N GLY A 274 -18.80 7.37 -23.35
CA GLY A 274 -19.58 6.15 -23.20
C GLY A 274 -20.34 5.74 -24.46
N GLY A 275 -20.74 6.72 -25.31
CA GLY A 275 -21.54 6.46 -26.50
C GLY A 275 -22.76 5.59 -26.16
N GLU A 276 -23.00 4.56 -26.98
CA GLU A 276 -24.10 3.62 -26.78
C GLU A 276 -23.94 2.69 -25.55
N ARG A 277 -22.73 2.55 -25.02
CA ARG A 277 -22.45 1.75 -23.80
C ARG A 277 -22.91 2.44 -22.54
N TYR A 278 -23.04 3.77 -22.54
CA TYR A 278 -23.49 4.53 -21.38
C TYR A 278 -25.00 4.75 -21.41
N THR A 279 -25.73 4.07 -20.54
CA THR A 279 -27.20 4.04 -20.54
C THR A 279 -27.82 4.66 -19.27
N ASN A 280 -27.02 5.26 -18.38
CA ASN A 280 -27.47 5.74 -17.06
C ASN A 280 -27.24 7.24 -16.85
N GLU A 281 -27.73 8.06 -17.79
CA GLU A 281 -27.66 9.53 -17.65
C GLU A 281 -28.39 10.02 -16.38
N THR A 282 -29.49 9.37 -16.00
CA THR A 282 -30.26 9.73 -14.80
C THR A 282 -29.52 9.42 -13.50
N GLY A 283 -28.53 8.56 -13.52
CA GLY A 283 -27.64 8.27 -12.38
C GLY A 283 -26.54 9.31 -12.20
N TYR A 284 -26.35 10.23 -13.15
CA TYR A 284 -25.39 11.30 -13.03
C TYR A 284 -25.80 12.30 -11.95
N VAL A 285 -24.87 12.62 -11.08
CA VAL A 285 -25.02 13.64 -10.02
C VAL A 285 -23.99 14.74 -10.23
N ASN A 286 -24.45 15.98 -10.36
CA ASN A 286 -23.55 17.12 -10.47
C ASN A 286 -22.93 17.46 -9.10
N ALA A 287 -21.86 16.75 -8.75
CA ALA A 287 -21.13 16.89 -7.49
C ALA A 287 -19.63 16.66 -7.71
N GLN A 288 -18.79 17.09 -6.77
CA GLN A 288 -17.35 16.88 -6.84
C GLN A 288 -16.98 15.37 -6.79
N ALA A 289 -17.65 14.62 -5.95
CA ALA A 289 -17.51 13.15 -5.87
C ALA A 289 -18.81 12.49 -5.43
N VAL A 290 -19.06 11.28 -5.96
CA VAL A 290 -20.21 10.43 -5.64
C VAL A 290 -19.71 9.06 -5.25
N SER A 291 -20.31 8.48 -4.21
CA SER A 291 -20.09 7.09 -3.80
C SER A 291 -21.42 6.36 -3.84
N ASP A 292 -21.49 5.27 -4.60
CA ASP A 292 -22.65 4.39 -4.62
C ASP A 292 -22.17 2.94 -4.78
N LYS A 293 -22.75 2.04 -3.99
CA LYS A 293 -22.27 0.66 -3.85
C LYS A 293 -20.74 0.64 -3.60
N ASN A 294 -20.02 -0.14 -4.37
CA ASN A 294 -18.54 -0.25 -4.28
C ASN A 294 -17.79 0.66 -5.25
N ILE A 295 -18.46 1.69 -5.80
CA ILE A 295 -17.83 2.62 -6.74
C ILE A 295 -17.82 4.04 -6.18
N VAL A 296 -16.65 4.70 -6.27
CA VAL A 296 -16.52 6.15 -6.04
C VAL A 296 -16.04 6.79 -7.31
N THR A 297 -16.77 7.80 -7.80
CA THR A 297 -16.34 8.63 -8.93
C THR A 297 -16.20 10.08 -8.52
N ALA A 298 -15.30 10.81 -9.20
CA ALA A 298 -15.11 12.24 -9.00
C ALA A 298 -14.70 12.97 -10.29
N ASN A 299 -14.93 14.26 -10.35
CA ASN A 299 -14.32 15.12 -11.36
C ASN A 299 -12.86 15.43 -11.01
N GLY A 300 -12.06 15.93 -11.97
CA GLY A 300 -10.63 16.14 -11.82
C GLY A 300 -10.19 17.19 -10.80
N VAL A 301 -11.11 18.01 -10.29
CA VAL A 301 -10.85 18.97 -9.21
C VAL A 301 -11.43 18.54 -7.87
N GLY A 302 -12.20 17.45 -7.84
CA GLY A 302 -12.87 16.90 -6.66
C GLY A 302 -11.98 15.97 -5.83
N HIS A 303 -10.68 16.14 -5.83
CA HIS A 303 -9.71 15.21 -5.20
C HIS A 303 -9.87 15.09 -3.68
N LEU A 304 -10.32 16.15 -2.98
CA LEU A 304 -10.58 16.09 -1.53
C LEU A 304 -11.86 15.29 -1.23
N GLU A 305 -12.94 15.55 -1.97
CA GLU A 305 -14.21 14.84 -1.87
C GLU A 305 -14.04 13.36 -2.28
N PHE A 306 -13.25 13.11 -3.31
CA PHE A 306 -12.86 11.75 -3.72
C PHE A 306 -12.16 11.01 -2.60
N THR A 307 -11.15 11.64 -2.00
CA THR A 307 -10.41 11.09 -0.86
C THR A 307 -11.36 10.79 0.30
N GLN A 308 -12.21 11.74 0.71
CA GLN A 308 -13.17 11.55 1.78
C GLN A 308 -14.09 10.35 1.53
N LYS A 309 -14.64 10.22 0.30
CA LYS A 309 -15.52 9.11 -0.08
C LYS A 309 -14.79 7.77 -0.08
N MET A 310 -13.57 7.73 -0.62
CA MET A 310 -12.74 6.52 -0.62
C MET A 310 -12.36 6.08 0.79
N LEU A 311 -11.92 7.00 1.65
CA LEU A 311 -11.62 6.71 3.07
C LEU A 311 -12.84 6.16 3.81
N SER A 312 -14.03 6.71 3.53
CA SER A 312 -15.30 6.26 4.12
C SER A 312 -15.68 4.86 3.63
N LEU A 313 -15.60 4.60 2.32
CA LEU A 313 -15.90 3.30 1.72
C LEU A 313 -14.96 2.20 2.23
N LEU A 314 -13.68 2.52 2.36
CA LEU A 314 -12.64 1.64 2.92
C LEU A 314 -12.75 1.49 4.46
N LYS A 315 -13.56 2.30 5.14
CA LYS A 315 -13.58 2.36 6.61
C LYS A 315 -12.19 2.56 7.19
N ALA A 316 -11.42 3.45 6.54
CA ALA A 316 -10.02 3.72 6.90
C ALA A 316 -9.89 4.30 8.32
N ASN A 317 -10.91 5.04 8.77
CA ASN A 317 -11.04 5.53 10.14
C ASN A 317 -12.52 5.77 10.48
N THR A 318 -12.81 6.34 11.66
CA THR A 318 -14.19 6.72 12.01
C THR A 318 -14.68 7.88 11.15
N SER A 319 -16.01 8.00 10.98
CA SER A 319 -16.63 9.04 10.17
C SER A 319 -16.25 10.44 10.66
N GLU A 320 -16.15 10.64 11.98
CA GLU A 320 -15.80 11.93 12.60
C GLU A 320 -14.36 12.32 12.25
N LYS A 321 -13.42 11.38 12.30
CA LYS A 321 -12.00 11.64 11.96
C LYS A 321 -11.83 11.91 10.47
N ILE A 322 -12.55 11.20 9.61
CA ILE A 322 -12.53 11.43 8.16
C ILE A 322 -13.13 12.81 7.83
N ALA A 323 -14.22 13.20 8.51
CA ALA A 323 -14.82 14.52 8.36
C ALA A 323 -13.86 15.64 8.81
N ALA A 324 -13.19 15.46 9.96
CA ALA A 324 -12.20 16.42 10.46
C ALA A 324 -10.99 16.54 9.52
N TRP A 325 -10.53 15.42 8.92
CA TRP A 325 -9.50 15.43 7.90
C TRP A 325 -9.92 16.26 6.68
N TYR A 326 -11.15 16.03 6.18
CA TYR A 326 -11.67 16.76 5.04
C TYR A 326 -11.80 18.26 5.34
N ASP A 327 -12.36 18.62 6.50
CA ASP A 327 -12.54 20.01 6.91
C ASP A 327 -11.18 20.74 6.99
N PHE A 328 -10.18 20.09 7.59
CA PHE A 328 -8.82 20.63 7.67
C PHE A 328 -8.22 20.95 6.30
N TYR A 329 -8.29 20.02 5.35
CA TYR A 329 -7.72 20.25 4.01
C TYR A 329 -8.56 21.18 3.15
N LYS A 330 -9.88 21.24 3.39
CA LYS A 330 -10.79 22.12 2.66
C LYS A 330 -10.68 23.59 3.11
N ASN A 331 -10.62 23.79 4.42
CA ASN A 331 -10.71 25.14 5.04
C ASN A 331 -9.37 25.61 5.61
N GLY A 332 -8.36 24.75 5.76
CA GLY A 332 -7.02 25.09 6.23
C GLY A 332 -7.00 25.48 7.72
N PHE A 333 -5.97 26.25 8.09
CA PHE A 333 -5.78 26.75 9.45
C PHE A 333 -6.50 28.09 9.71
N VAL A 334 -7.34 28.54 8.80
CA VAL A 334 -8.06 29.81 8.98
C VAL A 334 -9.08 29.62 10.09
N LYS A 335 -8.86 30.25 11.25
CA LYS A 335 -9.90 30.37 12.28
C LYS A 335 -11.05 31.17 11.68
N GLN A 336 -12.22 30.58 11.63
CA GLN A 336 -13.44 31.36 11.44
C GLN A 336 -13.58 32.26 12.67
N GLU A 337 -13.49 33.56 12.48
CA GLU A 337 -13.79 34.57 13.50
C GLU A 337 -15.26 34.54 13.89
#